data_f65a437453dbb863537f5fdf63c33664
#
_entry.id   f65a437453dbb863537f5fdf63c33664
#
_cell.length_a   1.000
_cell.length_b   1.000
_cell.length_c   1.000
_cell.angle_alpha   90.00
_cell.angle_beta   90.00
_cell.angle_gamma   90.00
#
_symmetry.space_group_name_H-M   'P 1'
#
loop_
_entity.id
_entity.type
_entity.pdbx_description
1 polymer ?
#
loop_
_entity_poly.entity_id
_entity_poly.type
_entity_poly.pdbx_seq_one_letter_code
_entity_poly.pdbx_strand_id
1 'polypeptide(L)'
;METDEAAEREALLTELLRLQTDLESSVVPGPLEQVLSLQLTMQQLKVLMILMTVPDGGTIQSLAKTIGVSLATMSGIVDRLEAQAMIERTPDPHDQRVRRVFATGEGRETIQHLLAARPELSRTPLSRLAIDDLRALARGVRALVRATREGGA
;
A
#
# COMPACT_ATOMS: atom_id res chain seq x y z
N MET A 1 5.53 -3.11 -38.92
CA MET A 1 5.95 -4.14 -37.97
C MET A 1 6.11 -3.54 -36.56
N GLU A 2 6.91 -2.49 -36.39
CA GLU A 2 7.12 -1.82 -35.08
C GLU A 2 5.85 -1.16 -34.51
N THR A 3 5.00 -0.59 -35.36
CA THR A 3 3.72 0.05 -34.97
C THR A 3 2.69 -0.98 -34.50
N ASP A 4 2.69 -2.18 -35.04
CA ASP A 4 1.77 -3.26 -34.70
C ASP A 4 2.15 -3.91 -33.34
N GLU A 5 3.44 -4.05 -33.09
CA GLU A 5 3.95 -4.54 -31.80
C GLU A 5 3.68 -3.53 -30.67
N ALA A 6 3.80 -2.22 -30.94
CA ALA A 6 3.49 -1.18 -29.96
C ALA A 6 2.00 -1.16 -29.60
N ALA A 7 1.13 -1.31 -30.60
CA ALA A 7 -0.32 -1.40 -30.38
C ALA A 7 -0.71 -2.66 -29.60
N GLU A 8 -0.12 -3.80 -29.91
CA GLU A 8 -0.33 -5.06 -29.20
C GLU A 8 0.15 -4.98 -27.76
N ARG A 9 1.33 -4.38 -27.52
CA ARG A 9 1.85 -4.15 -26.17
C ARG A 9 0.89 -3.33 -25.30
N GLU A 10 0.36 -2.24 -25.84
CA GLU A 10 -0.58 -1.38 -25.16
C GLU A 10 -1.89 -2.12 -24.82
N ALA A 11 -2.39 -2.93 -25.75
CA ALA A 11 -3.56 -3.78 -25.54
C ALA A 11 -3.34 -4.81 -24.42
N LEU A 12 -2.17 -5.50 -24.41
CA LEU A 12 -1.82 -6.46 -23.38
C LEU A 12 -1.65 -5.83 -21.99
N LEU A 13 -1.05 -4.65 -21.91
CA LEU A 13 -0.92 -3.90 -20.65
C LEU A 13 -2.29 -3.52 -20.08
N THR A 14 -3.17 -3.00 -20.92
CA THR A 14 -4.53 -2.63 -20.53
C THR A 14 -5.33 -3.86 -20.07
N GLU A 15 -5.20 -4.97 -20.79
CA GLU A 15 -5.85 -6.23 -20.42
C GLU A 15 -5.33 -6.79 -19.10
N LEU A 16 -4.02 -6.80 -18.87
CA LEU A 16 -3.43 -7.29 -17.62
C LEU A 16 -3.89 -6.48 -16.41
N LEU A 17 -3.94 -5.15 -16.52
CA LEU A 17 -4.45 -4.30 -15.44
C LEU A 17 -5.92 -4.57 -15.13
N ARG A 18 -6.73 -4.82 -16.17
CA ARG A 18 -8.14 -5.20 -15.99
C ARG A 18 -8.29 -6.58 -15.33
N LEU A 19 -7.53 -7.58 -15.80
CA LEU A 19 -7.54 -8.93 -15.24
C LEU A 19 -7.09 -8.97 -13.78
N GLN A 20 -6.14 -8.09 -13.41
CA GLN A 20 -5.74 -7.90 -12.02
C GLN A 20 -6.93 -7.48 -11.15
N THR A 21 -7.68 -6.46 -11.57
CA THR A 21 -8.87 -6.00 -10.85
C THR A 21 -9.93 -7.11 -10.73
N ASP A 22 -10.12 -7.88 -11.79
CA ASP A 22 -11.06 -9.02 -11.79
C ASP A 22 -10.60 -10.13 -10.82
N LEU A 23 -9.30 -10.37 -10.72
CA LEU A 23 -8.72 -11.36 -9.81
C LEU A 23 -8.83 -10.89 -8.35
N GLU A 24 -8.49 -9.64 -8.08
CA GLU A 24 -8.60 -9.04 -6.74
C GLU A 24 -10.03 -9.11 -6.20
N SER A 25 -11.02 -8.89 -7.04
CA SER A 25 -12.43 -8.97 -6.64
C SER A 25 -12.95 -10.39 -6.41
N SER A 26 -12.24 -11.41 -6.93
CA SER A 26 -12.71 -12.80 -6.91
C SER A 26 -12.00 -13.69 -5.87
N VAL A 27 -10.77 -13.37 -5.47
CA VAL A 27 -9.89 -14.29 -4.71
C VAL A 27 -9.45 -13.72 -3.37
N VAL A 28 -9.43 -12.40 -3.22
CA VAL A 28 -8.89 -11.76 -2.00
C VAL A 28 -10.04 -11.14 -1.23
N PRO A 29 -10.16 -11.41 0.08
CA PRO A 29 -10.89 -10.51 0.97
C PRO A 29 -10.38 -9.10 0.65
N GLY A 30 -11.27 -8.23 0.19
CA GLY A 30 -10.86 -6.96 -0.41
C GLY A 30 -9.96 -6.15 0.53
N PRO A 31 -9.19 -5.18 0.01
CA PRO A 31 -8.35 -4.28 0.82
C PRO A 31 -9.11 -3.71 2.03
N LEU A 32 -10.42 -3.62 1.93
CA LEU A 32 -11.29 -3.19 3.01
C LEU A 32 -11.33 -4.17 4.19
N GLU A 33 -11.41 -5.48 3.96
CA GLU A 33 -11.41 -6.48 5.04
C GLU A 33 -10.05 -6.51 5.75
N GLN A 34 -8.96 -6.32 5.04
CA GLN A 34 -7.64 -6.21 5.65
C GLN A 34 -7.49 -4.92 6.46
N VAL A 35 -8.01 -3.79 5.96
CA VAL A 35 -8.08 -2.54 6.75
C VAL A 35 -8.96 -2.73 7.99
N LEU A 36 -10.10 -3.44 7.84
CA LEU A 36 -11.02 -3.70 8.95
C LEU A 36 -10.46 -4.72 9.95
N SER A 37 -9.61 -5.66 9.53
CA SER A 37 -8.93 -6.61 10.41
C SER A 37 -7.81 -5.94 11.23
N LEU A 38 -7.26 -4.83 10.75
CA LEU A 38 -6.35 -4.01 11.54
C LEU A 38 -7.14 -3.30 12.64
N GLN A 39 -6.72 -3.46 13.90
CA GLN A 39 -7.28 -2.70 15.03
C GLN A 39 -6.82 -1.24 15.01
N LEU A 40 -6.73 -0.63 13.81
CA LEU A 40 -6.30 0.73 13.58
C LEU A 40 -7.44 1.57 13.00
N THR A 41 -7.59 2.76 13.53
CA THR A 41 -8.49 3.75 12.92
C THR A 41 -7.87 4.28 11.62
N MET A 42 -8.70 4.84 10.74
CA MET A 42 -8.22 5.46 9.50
C MET A 42 -7.20 6.60 9.76
N GLN A 43 -7.35 7.33 10.86
CA GLN A 43 -6.39 8.38 11.23
C GLN A 43 -5.05 7.79 11.69
N GLN A 44 -5.06 6.71 12.46
CA GLN A 44 -3.85 5.98 12.85
C GLN A 44 -3.13 5.42 11.62
N LEU A 45 -3.87 4.84 10.68
CA LEU A 45 -3.32 4.34 9.41
C LEU A 45 -2.64 5.47 8.62
N LYS A 46 -3.29 6.64 8.49
CA LYS A 46 -2.70 7.80 7.81
C LYS A 46 -1.41 8.26 8.48
N VAL A 47 -1.35 8.31 9.82
CA VAL A 47 -0.12 8.67 10.55
C VAL A 47 1.01 7.70 10.23
N LEU A 48 0.76 6.39 10.31
CA LEU A 48 1.76 5.37 9.98
C LEU A 48 2.25 5.51 8.54
N MET A 49 1.34 5.68 7.57
CA MET A 49 1.72 5.87 6.16
C MET A 49 2.61 7.10 5.96
N ILE A 50 2.32 8.23 6.63
CA ILE A 50 3.16 9.42 6.56
C ILE A 50 4.54 9.13 7.15
N LEU A 51 4.62 8.47 8.30
CA LEU A 51 5.89 8.13 8.94
C LEU A 51 6.76 7.20 8.09
N MET A 52 6.18 6.40 7.20
CA MET A 52 6.92 5.59 6.22
C MET A 52 7.64 6.44 5.17
N THR A 53 7.15 7.66 4.89
CA THR A 53 7.70 8.56 3.88
C THR A 53 8.67 9.60 4.43
N VAL A 54 8.79 9.71 5.76
CA VAL A 54 9.63 10.70 6.44
C VAL A 54 10.77 10.00 7.19
N PRO A 55 11.98 9.89 6.58
CA PRO A 55 13.11 9.17 7.18
C PRO A 55 13.55 9.72 8.54
N ASP A 56 13.46 11.05 8.70
CA ASP A 56 13.87 11.75 9.93
C ASP A 56 12.77 11.77 11.01
N GLY A 57 11.69 11.03 10.81
CA GLY A 57 10.53 11.02 11.71
C GLY A 57 9.69 12.30 11.65
N GLY A 58 8.52 12.25 12.26
CA GLY A 58 7.59 13.38 12.34
C GLY A 58 7.51 13.96 13.75
N THR A 59 7.20 15.25 13.88
CA THR A 59 6.77 15.85 15.16
C THR A 59 5.25 15.83 15.26
N ILE A 60 4.70 15.83 16.47
CA ILE A 60 3.23 15.93 16.67
C ILE A 60 2.67 17.13 15.91
N GLN A 61 3.39 18.26 15.90
CA GLN A 61 2.97 19.47 15.20
C GLN A 61 2.94 19.27 13.67
N SER A 62 4.00 18.68 13.09
CA SER A 62 4.04 18.43 11.65
C SER A 62 2.98 17.43 11.20
N LEU A 63 2.79 16.36 11.97
CA LEU A 63 1.75 15.34 11.70
C LEU A 63 0.34 15.93 11.81
N ALA A 64 0.06 16.73 12.85
CA ALA A 64 -1.22 17.40 13.03
C ALA A 64 -1.54 18.32 11.84
N LYS A 65 -0.56 19.12 11.41
CA LYS A 65 -0.69 20.00 10.24
C LYS A 65 -0.96 19.23 8.96
N THR A 66 -0.23 18.14 8.72
CA THR A 66 -0.36 17.34 7.51
C THR A 66 -1.72 16.64 7.42
N ILE A 67 -2.23 16.13 8.54
CA ILE A 67 -3.52 15.41 8.58
C ILE A 67 -4.72 16.37 8.72
N GLY A 68 -4.48 17.60 9.18
CA GLY A 68 -5.54 18.60 9.38
C GLY A 68 -6.34 18.38 10.68
N VAL A 69 -5.68 17.99 11.76
CA VAL A 69 -6.29 17.79 13.09
C VAL A 69 -5.63 18.68 14.14
N SER A 70 -6.28 18.81 15.30
CA SER A 70 -5.71 19.56 16.43
C SER A 70 -4.48 18.82 17.02
N LEU A 71 -3.60 19.57 17.71
CA LEU A 71 -2.46 18.99 18.44
C LEU A 71 -2.91 17.97 19.48
N ALA A 72 -3.99 18.27 20.20
CA ALA A 72 -4.54 17.34 21.19
C ALA A 72 -5.03 16.04 20.56
N THR A 73 -5.71 16.11 19.42
CA THR A 73 -6.15 14.94 18.65
C THR A 73 -4.97 14.13 18.18
N MET A 74 -3.95 14.78 17.62
CA MET A 74 -2.74 14.10 17.14
C MET A 74 -1.98 13.44 18.29
N SER A 75 -1.84 14.10 19.44
CA SER A 75 -1.24 13.50 20.62
C SER A 75 -1.94 12.19 21.01
N GLY A 76 -3.27 12.21 21.08
CA GLY A 76 -4.05 11.01 21.39
C GLY A 76 -3.92 9.87 20.35
N ILE A 77 -3.76 10.21 19.06
CA ILE A 77 -3.50 9.22 18.01
C ILE A 77 -2.13 8.60 18.21
N VAL A 78 -1.11 9.42 18.44
CA VAL A 78 0.28 9.00 18.65
C VAL A 78 0.40 8.16 19.93
N ASP A 79 -0.27 8.54 21.03
CA ASP A 79 -0.29 7.76 22.27
C ASP A 79 -0.84 6.34 22.07
N ARG A 80 -1.92 6.20 21.29
CA ARG A 80 -2.52 4.90 20.98
C ARG A 80 -1.63 4.05 20.08
N LEU A 81 -0.98 4.64 19.08
CA LEU A 81 -0.04 3.93 18.22
C LEU A 81 1.20 3.46 18.99
N GLU A 82 1.69 4.27 19.94
CA GLU A 82 2.80 3.90 20.80
C GLU A 82 2.40 2.74 21.74
N ALA A 83 1.20 2.80 22.34
CA ALA A 83 0.66 1.71 23.16
C ALA A 83 0.49 0.39 22.40
N GLN A 84 0.31 0.45 21.08
CA GLN A 84 0.24 -0.69 20.17
C GLN A 84 1.62 -1.10 19.62
N ALA A 85 2.72 -0.51 20.10
CA ALA A 85 4.08 -0.72 19.61
C ALA A 85 4.31 -0.41 18.11
N MET A 86 3.38 0.30 17.45
CA MET A 86 3.47 0.66 16.04
C MET A 86 4.41 1.83 15.77
N ILE A 87 4.65 2.65 16.76
CA ILE A 87 5.56 3.79 16.71
C ILE A 87 6.42 3.87 17.99
N GLU A 88 7.49 4.65 17.87
CA GLU A 88 8.35 5.03 19.00
C GLU A 88 8.62 6.53 18.99
N ARG A 89 8.90 7.09 20.17
CA ARG A 89 9.28 8.50 20.36
C ARG A 89 10.71 8.61 20.79
N THR A 90 11.50 9.40 20.08
CA THR A 90 12.88 9.72 20.43
C THR A 90 13.07 11.22 20.61
N PRO A 91 13.99 11.67 21.48
CA PRO A 91 14.35 13.10 21.53
C PRO A 91 14.90 13.56 20.17
N ASP A 92 14.53 14.78 19.78
CA ASP A 92 15.13 15.40 18.59
C ASP A 92 16.64 15.65 18.84
N PRO A 93 17.52 15.33 17.89
CA PRO A 93 18.96 15.52 18.07
C PRO A 93 19.41 16.97 18.21
N HIS A 94 18.59 17.92 17.76
CA HIS A 94 18.89 19.35 17.78
C HIS A 94 18.15 20.10 18.90
N ASP A 95 16.99 19.57 19.35
CA ASP A 95 16.23 20.13 20.48
C ASP A 95 15.60 19.02 21.31
N GLN A 96 16.18 18.72 22.42
CA GLN A 96 15.72 17.66 23.35
C GLN A 96 14.32 17.90 23.94
N ARG A 97 13.75 19.10 23.81
CA ARG A 97 12.37 19.43 24.21
C ARG A 97 11.35 18.91 23.20
N VAL A 98 11.80 18.66 21.96
CA VAL A 98 10.99 18.13 20.89
C VAL A 98 11.13 16.61 20.85
N ARG A 99 10.01 15.91 20.71
CA ARG A 99 9.99 14.46 20.48
C ARG A 99 9.68 14.19 19.02
N ARG A 100 10.50 13.36 18.38
CA ARG A 100 10.24 12.81 17.06
C ARG A 100 9.56 11.47 17.16
N VAL A 101 8.67 11.22 16.26
CA VAL A 101 7.86 9.99 16.15
C VAL A 101 8.34 9.21 14.92
N PHE A 102 8.65 7.95 15.12
CA PHE A 102 9.08 7.03 14.05
C PHE A 102 8.16 5.81 14.03
N ALA A 103 7.95 5.25 12.85
CA ALA A 103 7.33 3.93 12.75
C ALA A 103 8.33 2.86 13.22
N THR A 104 7.89 1.93 14.07
CA THR A 104 8.67 0.75 14.48
C THR A 104 8.75 -0.28 13.35
N GLY A 105 9.52 -1.36 13.54
CA GLY A 105 9.51 -2.52 12.65
C GLY A 105 8.10 -3.08 12.47
N GLU A 106 7.35 -3.27 13.55
CA GLU A 106 5.97 -3.78 13.56
C GLU A 106 5.00 -2.84 12.81
N GLY A 107 5.11 -1.52 13.05
CA GLY A 107 4.33 -0.53 12.31
C GLY A 107 4.61 -0.54 10.83
N ARG A 108 5.87 -0.72 10.41
CA ARG A 108 6.27 -0.83 9.00
C ARG A 108 5.73 -2.12 8.36
N GLU A 109 5.89 -3.25 9.03
CA GLU A 109 5.38 -4.55 8.53
C GLU A 109 3.88 -4.52 8.36
N THR A 110 3.14 -3.95 9.32
CA THR A 110 1.69 -3.78 9.24
C THR A 110 1.28 -3.01 7.98
N ILE A 111 1.94 -1.88 7.68
CA ILE A 111 1.67 -1.10 6.46
C ILE A 111 2.12 -1.86 5.22
N GLN A 112 3.28 -2.52 5.26
CA GLN A 112 3.77 -3.30 4.13
C GLN A 112 2.84 -4.46 3.78
N HIS A 113 2.32 -5.18 4.77
CA HIS A 113 1.32 -6.24 4.55
C HIS A 113 0.03 -5.68 3.93
N LEU A 114 -0.43 -4.53 4.41
CA LEU A 114 -1.60 -3.86 3.83
C LEU A 114 -1.38 -3.45 2.36
N LEU A 115 -0.17 -2.95 2.04
CA LEU A 115 0.19 -2.56 0.67
C LEU A 115 0.51 -3.77 -0.21
N ALA A 116 1.14 -4.82 0.34
CA ALA A 116 1.46 -6.06 -0.37
C ALA A 116 0.22 -6.89 -0.73
N ALA A 117 -0.90 -6.66 -0.07
CA ALA A 117 -2.19 -7.21 -0.47
C ALA A 117 -2.71 -6.63 -1.79
N ARG A 118 -2.02 -5.65 -2.36
CA ARG A 118 -2.15 -5.27 -3.77
C ARG A 118 -1.00 -5.91 -4.53
N PRO A 119 -1.18 -7.02 -5.25
CA PRO A 119 -0.20 -7.46 -6.22
C PRO A 119 -0.06 -6.32 -7.25
N GLU A 120 1.01 -5.56 -7.12
CA GLU A 120 1.30 -4.49 -8.09
C GLU A 120 1.79 -5.10 -9.40
N LEU A 121 0.86 -5.59 -10.19
CA LEU A 121 1.02 -5.53 -11.63
C LEU A 121 0.91 -4.05 -12.01
N SER A 122 1.89 -3.25 -11.61
CA SER A 122 1.90 -1.85 -12.01
C SER A 122 2.32 -1.78 -13.47
N ARG A 123 1.79 -0.78 -14.17
CA ARG A 123 2.13 -0.56 -15.60
C ARG A 123 3.64 -0.47 -15.82
N THR A 124 4.40 0.07 -14.85
CA THR A 124 5.84 0.31 -14.97
C THR A 124 6.68 -0.97 -15.09
N PRO A 125 6.59 -1.99 -14.23
CA PRO A 125 7.31 -3.24 -14.45
C PRO A 125 6.80 -4.00 -15.68
N LEU A 126 5.49 -4.02 -15.93
CA LEU A 126 4.92 -4.70 -17.09
C LEU A 126 5.41 -4.11 -18.42
N SER A 127 5.57 -2.79 -18.52
CA SER A 127 6.05 -2.14 -19.75
C SER A 127 7.50 -2.49 -20.11
N ARG A 128 8.28 -3.03 -19.15
CA ARG A 128 9.68 -3.45 -19.35
C ARG A 128 9.83 -4.90 -19.83
N LEU A 129 8.75 -5.67 -19.79
CA LEU A 129 8.79 -7.06 -20.27
C LEU A 129 8.94 -7.14 -21.79
N ALA A 130 9.61 -8.18 -22.25
CA ALA A 130 9.57 -8.55 -23.67
C ALA A 130 8.13 -8.88 -24.10
N ILE A 131 7.81 -8.67 -25.37
CA ILE A 131 6.43 -8.88 -25.88
C ILE A 131 5.94 -10.31 -25.67
N ASP A 132 6.83 -11.28 -25.81
CA ASP A 132 6.51 -12.71 -25.61
C ASP A 132 6.21 -13.04 -24.14
N ASP A 133 6.92 -12.40 -23.20
CA ASP A 133 6.66 -12.53 -21.77
C ASP A 133 5.31 -11.89 -21.38
N LEU A 134 4.98 -10.74 -21.95
CA LEU A 134 3.66 -10.11 -21.78
C LEU A 134 2.53 -11.02 -22.28
N ARG A 135 2.71 -11.65 -23.45
CA ARG A 135 1.74 -12.61 -24.01
C ARG A 135 1.57 -13.83 -23.09
N ALA A 136 2.69 -14.36 -22.58
CA ALA A 136 2.67 -15.51 -21.67
C ALA A 136 1.97 -15.17 -20.36
N LEU A 137 2.29 -14.00 -19.78
CA LEU A 137 1.67 -13.50 -18.56
C LEU A 137 0.15 -13.29 -18.75
N ALA A 138 -0.27 -12.62 -19.82
CA ALA A 138 -1.67 -12.38 -20.11
C ALA A 138 -2.46 -13.70 -20.27
N ARG A 139 -1.87 -14.71 -20.91
CA ARG A 139 -2.47 -16.06 -21.00
C ARG A 139 -2.64 -16.71 -19.63
N GLY A 140 -1.61 -16.64 -18.78
CA GLY A 140 -1.64 -17.23 -17.44
C GLY A 140 -2.69 -16.55 -16.53
N VAL A 141 -2.70 -15.23 -16.49
CA VAL A 141 -3.66 -14.46 -15.69
C VAL A 141 -5.11 -14.69 -16.16
N ARG A 142 -5.35 -14.74 -17.49
CA ARG A 142 -6.68 -15.09 -18.03
C ARG A 142 -7.14 -16.49 -17.60
N ALA A 143 -6.22 -17.47 -17.62
CA ALA A 143 -6.55 -18.82 -17.17
C ALA A 143 -6.89 -18.84 -15.67
N LEU A 144 -6.14 -18.11 -14.86
CA LEU A 144 -6.38 -17.98 -13.42
C LEU A 144 -7.74 -17.34 -13.13
N VAL A 145 -8.07 -16.21 -13.78
CA VAL A 145 -9.37 -15.53 -13.64
C VAL A 145 -10.54 -16.47 -14.00
N ARG A 146 -10.39 -17.28 -15.05
CA ARG A 146 -11.42 -18.27 -15.40
C ARG A 146 -11.59 -19.34 -14.30
N ALA A 147 -10.48 -19.89 -13.82
CA ALA A 147 -10.50 -20.92 -12.78
C ALA A 147 -11.16 -20.42 -11.48
N THR A 148 -10.93 -19.15 -11.10
CA THR A 148 -11.56 -18.58 -9.90
C THR A 148 -13.06 -18.36 -10.06
N ARG A 149 -13.54 -18.01 -11.26
CA ARG A 149 -14.97 -17.86 -11.55
C ARG A 149 -15.70 -19.22 -11.58
N GLU A 150 -15.04 -20.27 -12.03
CA GLU A 150 -15.60 -21.63 -12.10
C GLU A 150 -15.60 -22.35 -10.73
N GLY A 151 -14.68 -22.00 -9.83
CA GLY A 151 -14.59 -22.57 -8.48
C GLY A 151 -15.48 -21.90 -7.42
N GLY A 152 -16.18 -20.83 -7.75
CA GLY A 152 -17.06 -20.07 -6.86
C GLY A 152 -18.57 -20.36 -7.05
N ALA A 153 -18.94 -21.41 -7.77
CA ALA A 153 -20.32 -21.83 -8.00
C ALA A 153 -20.70 -23.03 -7.14
#